data_65f13c544c0e129e2396ff97c9a8f60c
#
_entry.id   65f13c544c0e129e2396ff97c9a8f60c
#
_cell.length_a   1.000
_cell.length_b   1.000
_cell.length_c   1.000
_cell.angle_alpha   90.00
_cell.angle_beta   90.00
_cell.angle_gamma   90.00
#
_symmetry.space_group_name_H-M   'P 1'
#
loop_
_entity.id
_entity.type
_entity.pdbx_description
1 polymer ?
#
loop_
_entity_poly.entity_id
_entity_poly.type
_entity_poly.pdbx_seq_one_letter_code
_entity_poly.pdbx_strand_id
1 'polypeptide(L)'
;MSSNGLVLVSGEALVDLIPREETTYEAVLGGSPYNTAIGLGRLGVATGFAGRLSSDTMGEALVKELSASGVDAGFSIIDPRPSPLAFVTRGTAATGSRYSFYLGATAYDGPSPLVADWAARAAHLHIGSFSATDGALGAAALVALQGAGSDATTSYDPNIRPFVVPPRAETLPMVEARVKLATYVKASDEDFDWLYPGTPPSEAAARWAGLGPRLVVMTRGGAGAEAYFKGERIVQPAPSIDVVDTVGAGDSFMSALLAAMAEDGALGSGAHDPSEAEVGRWLLFAIAAAAITCTRQGAQPPTRAEVDKVLGSG
;
A
#
# COMPACT_ATOMS: atom_id res chain seq x y z
N MET A 1 5.64 16.62 19.12
CA MET A 1 6.14 16.33 17.75
C MET A 1 5.27 17.16 16.81
N SER A 2 5.87 18.00 15.99
CA SER A 2 5.10 18.82 15.05
C SER A 2 4.41 17.90 14.04
N SER A 3 3.13 18.15 13.73
CA SER A 3 2.30 17.39 12.77
C SER A 3 2.85 17.40 11.32
N ASN A 4 3.94 18.12 11.07
CA ASN A 4 4.46 18.43 9.73
C ASN A 4 5.24 17.29 9.04
N GLY A 5 5.14 16.07 9.49
CA GLY A 5 5.87 14.96 8.85
C GLY A 5 5.22 13.59 9.04
N LEU A 6 4.09 13.48 9.74
CA LEU A 6 3.43 12.19 9.97
C LEU A 6 2.75 11.69 8.69
N VAL A 7 3.06 10.47 8.30
CA VAL A 7 2.31 9.71 7.29
C VAL A 7 1.29 8.82 8.01
N LEU A 8 0.01 9.05 7.78
CA LEU A 8 -1.07 8.21 8.28
C LEU A 8 -1.41 7.17 7.22
N VAL A 9 -1.38 5.89 7.60
CA VAL A 9 -1.79 4.78 6.72
C VAL A 9 -3.10 4.21 7.24
N SER A 10 -4.10 4.10 6.38
CA SER A 10 -5.41 3.56 6.78
C SER A 10 -5.82 2.38 5.90
N GLY A 11 -6.30 1.32 6.56
CA GLY A 11 -6.83 0.15 5.89
C GLY A 11 -6.83 -1.11 6.75
N GLU A 12 -6.85 -2.26 6.09
CA GLU A 12 -6.89 -3.55 6.75
C GLU A 12 -5.54 -3.98 7.34
N ALA A 13 -5.65 -4.68 8.47
CA ALA A 13 -4.64 -5.56 9.00
C ALA A 13 -5.31 -6.92 9.25
N LEU A 14 -4.68 -8.00 8.87
CA LEU A 14 -5.23 -9.36 8.93
C LEU A 14 -4.13 -10.40 9.13
N VAL A 15 -4.51 -11.66 9.26
CA VAL A 15 -3.57 -12.76 9.36
C VAL A 15 -3.77 -13.71 8.19
N ASP A 16 -2.71 -13.88 7.40
CA ASP A 16 -2.65 -14.87 6.33
C ASP A 16 -2.34 -16.25 6.91
N LEU A 17 -3.18 -17.24 6.65
CA LEU A 17 -2.98 -18.63 6.99
C LEU A 17 -2.43 -19.38 5.78
N ILE A 18 -1.10 -19.59 5.79
CA ILE A 18 -0.36 -20.21 4.69
C ILE A 18 -0.25 -21.72 4.96
N PRO A 19 -0.73 -22.61 4.07
CA PRO A 19 -0.65 -24.04 4.26
C PRO A 19 0.81 -24.53 4.25
N ARG A 20 1.17 -25.33 5.24
CA ARG A 20 2.45 -26.06 5.32
C ARG A 20 2.27 -27.52 4.96
N GLU A 21 1.25 -28.15 5.52
CA GLU A 21 0.79 -29.52 5.28
C GLU A 21 -0.72 -29.51 5.10
N GLU A 22 -1.37 -30.67 4.91
CA GLU A 22 -2.82 -30.77 4.64
C GLU A 22 -3.70 -30.04 5.67
N THR A 23 -3.32 -30.06 6.95
CA THR A 23 -4.10 -29.46 8.05
C THR A 23 -3.32 -28.47 8.90
N THR A 24 -2.06 -28.18 8.54
CA THR A 24 -1.18 -27.28 9.30
C THR A 24 -0.98 -25.99 8.55
N TYR A 25 -1.22 -24.87 9.21
CA TYR A 25 -1.06 -23.53 8.65
C TYR A 25 -0.05 -22.73 9.48
N GLU A 26 0.74 -21.93 8.79
CA GLU A 26 1.53 -20.87 9.40
C GLU A 26 0.73 -19.57 9.36
N ALA A 27 0.62 -18.91 10.52
CA ALA A 27 0.01 -17.59 10.62
C ALA A 27 1.05 -16.52 10.31
N VAL A 28 0.77 -15.69 9.31
CA VAL A 28 1.64 -14.58 8.89
C VAL A 28 0.84 -13.28 8.99
N LEU A 29 1.40 -12.30 9.68
CA LEU A 29 0.78 -10.97 9.81
C LEU A 29 0.81 -10.26 8.46
N GLY A 30 -0.31 -9.62 8.06
CA GLY A 30 -0.46 -9.07 6.73
C GLY A 30 -1.57 -8.02 6.61
N GLY A 31 -1.88 -7.71 5.36
CA GLY A 31 -2.73 -6.61 4.93
C GLY A 31 -1.88 -5.56 4.20
N SER A 32 -2.28 -5.16 3.00
CA SER A 32 -1.44 -4.26 2.19
C SER A 32 -1.18 -2.90 2.87
N PRO A 33 -2.18 -2.19 3.41
CA PRO A 33 -1.91 -0.97 4.17
C PRO A 33 -1.07 -1.22 5.44
N TYR A 34 -1.30 -2.32 6.14
CA TYR A 34 -0.49 -2.70 7.30
C TYR A 34 0.98 -2.91 6.92
N ASN A 35 1.26 -3.65 5.86
CA ASN A 35 2.62 -3.88 5.36
C ASN A 35 3.28 -2.56 4.91
N THR A 36 2.52 -1.67 4.26
CA THR A 36 3.00 -0.34 3.87
C THR A 36 3.38 0.49 5.09
N ALA A 37 2.59 0.46 6.18
CA ALA A 37 2.91 1.14 7.43
C ALA A 37 4.20 0.59 8.06
N ILE A 38 4.35 -0.74 8.13
CA ILE A 38 5.58 -1.41 8.60
C ILE A 38 6.79 -0.95 7.78
N GLY A 39 6.66 -0.94 6.44
CA GLY A 39 7.74 -0.49 5.56
C GLY A 39 8.16 0.95 5.81
N LEU A 40 7.21 1.88 5.93
CA LEU A 40 7.47 3.29 6.25
C LEU A 40 8.20 3.45 7.59
N GLY A 41 7.74 2.78 8.64
CA GLY A 41 8.37 2.84 9.94
C GLY A 41 9.81 2.31 9.92
N ARG A 42 10.07 1.18 9.26
CA ARG A 42 11.41 0.60 9.08
C ARG A 42 12.34 1.49 8.25
N LEU A 43 11.79 2.32 7.37
CA LEU A 43 12.52 3.32 6.61
C LEU A 43 12.73 4.64 7.40
N GLY A 44 12.26 4.72 8.65
CA GLY A 44 12.46 5.87 9.53
C GLY A 44 11.45 7.00 9.34
N VAL A 45 10.37 6.79 8.60
CA VAL A 45 9.30 7.78 8.42
C VAL A 45 8.39 7.77 9.65
N ALA A 46 8.08 8.94 10.21
CA ALA A 46 7.07 9.06 11.26
C ALA A 46 5.72 8.58 10.72
N THR A 47 5.22 7.45 11.23
CA THR A 47 4.07 6.75 10.65
C THR A 47 3.04 6.42 11.73
N GLY A 48 1.76 6.68 11.43
CA GLY A 48 0.61 6.20 12.20
C GLY A 48 -0.20 5.18 11.40
N PHE A 49 -0.77 4.18 12.07
CA PHE A 49 -1.68 3.22 11.45
C PHE A 49 -3.11 3.40 11.97
N ALA A 50 -4.03 3.70 11.06
CA ALA A 50 -5.46 3.90 11.33
C ALA A 50 -6.27 2.72 10.77
N GLY A 51 -6.24 1.60 11.46
CA GLY A 51 -6.97 0.38 11.16
C GLY A 51 -7.80 -0.11 12.35
N ARG A 52 -8.46 -1.23 12.16
CA ARG A 52 -9.13 -1.93 13.26
C ARG A 52 -8.35 -3.20 13.57
N LEU A 53 -7.97 -3.34 14.84
CA LEU A 53 -7.14 -4.43 15.33
C LEU A 53 -7.93 -5.19 16.40
N SER A 54 -7.84 -6.51 16.42
CA SER A 54 -8.46 -7.32 17.46
C SER A 54 -7.71 -7.19 18.80
N SER A 55 -8.41 -7.45 19.90
CA SER A 55 -7.78 -7.68 21.21
C SER A 55 -7.41 -9.14 21.45
N ASP A 56 -7.54 -10.03 20.45
CA ASP A 56 -7.09 -11.41 20.54
C ASP A 56 -5.57 -11.53 20.36
N THR A 57 -5.01 -12.74 20.54
CA THR A 57 -3.58 -13.01 20.43
C THR A 57 -2.99 -12.57 19.08
N MET A 58 -3.73 -12.70 17.98
CA MET A 58 -3.27 -12.29 16.66
C MET A 58 -3.28 -10.77 16.52
N GLY A 59 -4.30 -10.09 17.03
CA GLY A 59 -4.37 -8.63 17.08
C GLY A 59 -3.27 -8.03 17.96
N GLU A 60 -2.97 -8.65 19.11
CA GLU A 60 -1.82 -8.26 19.96
C GLU A 60 -0.49 -8.39 19.18
N ALA A 61 -0.34 -9.46 18.38
CA ALA A 61 0.85 -9.65 17.55
C ALA A 61 0.96 -8.56 16.46
N LEU A 62 -0.16 -8.18 15.81
CA LEU A 62 -0.20 -7.09 14.85
C LEU A 62 0.23 -5.76 15.50
N VAL A 63 -0.31 -5.42 16.69
CA VAL A 63 0.08 -4.20 17.43
C VAL A 63 1.55 -4.21 17.79
N LYS A 64 2.06 -5.35 18.27
CA LYS A 64 3.46 -5.51 18.64
C LYS A 64 4.40 -5.27 17.45
N GLU A 65 4.07 -5.80 16.27
CA GLU A 65 4.89 -5.62 15.06
C GLU A 65 4.86 -4.16 14.56
N LEU A 66 3.69 -3.46 14.60
CA LEU A 66 3.62 -2.04 14.33
C LEU A 66 4.60 -1.28 15.23
N SER A 67 4.53 -1.51 16.55
CA SER A 67 5.37 -0.83 17.54
C SER A 67 6.86 -1.14 17.33
N ALA A 68 7.22 -2.41 17.06
CA ALA A 68 8.59 -2.84 16.78
C ALA A 68 9.16 -2.19 15.51
N SER A 69 8.31 -1.85 14.57
CA SER A 69 8.66 -1.16 13.32
C SER A 69 8.59 0.37 13.43
N GLY A 70 8.35 0.93 14.62
CA GLY A 70 8.29 2.38 14.83
C GLY A 70 6.99 3.05 14.37
N VAL A 71 5.91 2.28 14.20
CA VAL A 71 4.59 2.76 13.78
C VAL A 71 3.69 3.01 15.01
N ASP A 72 3.06 4.17 15.07
CA ASP A 72 2.09 4.51 16.11
C ASP A 72 0.73 3.86 15.82
N ALA A 73 0.37 2.86 16.62
CA ALA A 73 -0.93 2.19 16.58
C ALA A 73 -2.04 2.99 17.31
N GLY A 74 -1.74 4.12 17.95
CA GLY A 74 -2.70 4.95 18.69
C GLY A 74 -3.79 5.59 17.81
N PHE A 75 -3.66 5.50 16.48
CA PHE A 75 -4.69 5.88 15.52
C PHE A 75 -5.70 4.77 15.23
N SER A 76 -5.45 3.54 15.70
CA SER A 76 -6.30 2.37 15.47
C SER A 76 -7.38 2.22 16.54
N ILE A 77 -8.43 1.48 16.20
CA ILE A 77 -9.44 1.01 17.16
C ILE A 77 -9.11 -0.44 17.55
N ILE A 78 -9.01 -0.70 18.85
CA ILE A 78 -8.91 -2.07 19.38
C ILE A 78 -10.34 -2.59 19.59
N ASP A 79 -10.65 -3.71 18.95
CA ASP A 79 -11.99 -4.31 18.92
C ASP A 79 -11.96 -5.70 19.58
N PRO A 80 -12.95 -6.05 20.41
CA PRO A 80 -12.99 -7.37 21.07
C PRO A 80 -13.35 -8.54 20.12
N ARG A 81 -13.80 -8.26 18.88
CA ARG A 81 -14.08 -9.29 17.89
C ARG A 81 -12.78 -9.93 17.38
N PRO A 82 -12.83 -11.17 16.85
CA PRO A 82 -11.63 -11.87 16.39
C PRO A 82 -10.91 -11.14 15.26
N SER A 83 -9.62 -11.42 15.11
CA SER A 83 -8.80 -10.95 13.99
C SER A 83 -9.36 -11.46 12.66
N PRO A 84 -9.37 -10.62 11.60
CA PRO A 84 -9.71 -11.08 10.26
C PRO A 84 -8.63 -12.02 9.72
N LEU A 85 -9.05 -13.05 8.97
CA LEU A 85 -8.18 -14.09 8.44
C LEU A 85 -8.29 -14.18 6.91
N ALA A 86 -7.19 -14.53 6.27
CA ALA A 86 -7.16 -14.93 4.87
C ALA A 86 -6.50 -16.33 4.75
N PHE A 87 -7.24 -17.31 4.25
CA PHE A 87 -6.68 -18.61 3.93
C PHE A 87 -6.04 -18.57 2.53
N VAL A 88 -4.77 -18.90 2.46
CA VAL A 88 -4.03 -18.99 1.21
C VAL A 88 -4.10 -20.44 0.70
N THR A 89 -4.60 -20.62 -0.51
CA THR A 89 -4.51 -21.90 -1.22
C THR A 89 -3.43 -21.77 -2.28
N ARG A 90 -2.39 -22.58 -2.18
CA ARG A 90 -1.33 -22.60 -3.19
C ARG A 90 -1.90 -23.05 -4.53
N GLY A 91 -1.73 -22.23 -5.55
CA GLY A 91 -2.01 -22.56 -6.93
C GLY A 91 -0.77 -23.10 -7.63
N THR A 92 -0.92 -23.43 -8.90
CA THR A 92 0.18 -23.74 -9.81
C THR A 92 0.73 -22.42 -10.40
N ALA A 93 1.87 -22.49 -11.10
CA ALA A 93 2.39 -21.35 -11.86
C ALA A 93 1.35 -20.76 -12.86
N ALA A 94 0.41 -21.58 -13.34
CA ALA A 94 -0.65 -21.15 -14.26
C ALA A 94 -1.89 -20.57 -13.58
N THR A 95 -2.16 -20.90 -12.30
CA THR A 95 -3.40 -20.52 -11.60
C THR A 95 -3.18 -19.49 -10.50
N GLY A 96 -1.92 -19.23 -10.12
CA GLY A 96 -1.60 -18.34 -9.00
C GLY A 96 -2.14 -18.83 -7.65
N SER A 97 -1.83 -18.14 -6.57
CA SER A 97 -2.42 -18.39 -5.25
C SER A 97 -3.86 -17.86 -5.19
N ARG A 98 -4.73 -18.59 -4.50
CA ARG A 98 -6.12 -18.19 -4.24
C ARG A 98 -6.26 -17.84 -2.76
N TYR A 99 -7.11 -16.88 -2.47
CA TYR A 99 -7.38 -16.41 -1.12
C TYR A 99 -8.87 -16.57 -0.78
N SER A 100 -9.15 -17.01 0.44
CA SER A 100 -10.50 -17.01 1.02
C SER A 100 -10.48 -16.13 2.27
N PHE A 101 -11.17 -15.01 2.21
CA PHE A 101 -11.18 -14.02 3.29
C PHE A 101 -12.34 -14.23 4.25
N TYR A 102 -12.07 -14.15 5.53
CA TYR A 102 -13.02 -14.21 6.63
C TYR A 102 -12.99 -12.85 7.36
N LEU A 103 -13.80 -11.91 6.86
CA LEU A 103 -13.83 -10.52 7.31
C LEU A 103 -15.06 -10.21 8.17
N GLY A 104 -16.22 -10.82 7.84
CA GLY A 104 -17.48 -10.59 8.55
C GLY A 104 -17.45 -11.02 10.01
N ALA A 105 -18.06 -10.23 10.90
CA ALA A 105 -18.07 -10.43 12.35
C ALA A 105 -16.67 -10.44 13.01
N THR A 106 -15.64 -9.94 12.33
CA THR A 106 -14.28 -9.75 12.85
C THR A 106 -14.03 -8.30 13.24
N ALA A 107 -12.83 -7.99 13.74
CA ALA A 107 -12.41 -6.63 14.03
C ALA A 107 -12.46 -5.71 12.79
N TYR A 108 -12.31 -6.26 11.59
CA TYR A 108 -12.45 -5.52 10.32
C TYR A 108 -13.84 -4.91 10.12
N ASP A 109 -14.91 -5.64 10.51
CA ASP A 109 -16.30 -5.25 10.29
C ASP A 109 -16.79 -4.23 11.33
N GLY A 110 -16.53 -2.95 11.08
CA GLY A 110 -16.96 -1.88 11.98
C GLY A 110 -16.64 -0.48 11.48
N PRO A 111 -16.98 0.56 12.25
CA PRO A 111 -16.72 1.94 11.85
C PRO A 111 -15.22 2.19 11.70
N SER A 112 -14.86 3.00 10.69
CA SER A 112 -13.46 3.35 10.45
C SER A 112 -12.90 4.20 11.60
N PRO A 113 -11.63 3.97 12.00
CA PRO A 113 -10.91 4.90 12.89
C PRO A 113 -10.46 6.18 12.17
N LEU A 114 -10.51 6.19 10.85
CA LEU A 114 -10.12 7.36 10.06
C LEU A 114 -11.15 8.47 10.24
N VAL A 115 -10.72 9.60 10.83
CA VAL A 115 -11.56 10.76 11.12
C VAL A 115 -11.52 11.78 9.99
N ALA A 116 -12.58 12.60 9.87
CA ALA A 116 -12.69 13.56 8.77
C ALA A 116 -11.60 14.67 8.83
N ASP A 117 -11.13 15.01 10.03
CA ASP A 117 -10.11 16.03 10.28
C ASP A 117 -8.67 15.45 10.37
N TRP A 118 -8.43 14.30 9.78
CA TRP A 118 -7.12 13.63 9.79
C TRP A 118 -5.97 14.56 9.34
N ALA A 119 -6.23 15.47 8.40
CA ALA A 119 -5.23 16.41 7.88
C ALA A 119 -4.72 17.40 8.92
N ALA A 120 -5.46 17.62 10.03
CA ALA A 120 -4.95 18.38 11.18
C ALA A 120 -3.90 17.58 11.99
N ARG A 121 -3.80 16.26 11.78
CA ARG A 121 -2.96 15.33 12.54
C ARG A 121 -1.83 14.73 11.74
N ALA A 122 -1.92 14.73 10.41
CA ALA A 122 -0.94 14.11 9.52
C ALA A 122 -0.72 14.95 8.26
N ALA A 123 0.50 14.93 7.73
CA ALA A 123 0.86 15.62 6.49
C ALA A 123 0.41 14.82 5.25
N HIS A 124 0.33 13.51 5.37
CA HIS A 124 -0.01 12.63 4.27
C HIS A 124 -0.91 11.48 4.75
N LEU A 125 -1.88 11.10 3.90
CA LEU A 125 -2.71 9.92 4.08
C LEU A 125 -2.47 8.92 2.95
N HIS A 126 -2.09 7.71 3.30
CA HIS A 126 -2.10 6.56 2.41
C HIS A 126 -3.32 5.68 2.65
N ILE A 127 -4.04 5.34 1.59
CA ILE A 127 -5.11 4.34 1.58
C ILE A 127 -4.83 3.30 0.49
N GLY A 128 -5.29 2.08 0.67
CA GLY A 128 -5.07 1.06 -0.35
C GLY A 128 -5.91 -0.20 -0.17
N SER A 129 -5.72 -1.11 -1.12
CA SER A 129 -6.33 -2.44 -1.14
C SER A 129 -7.85 -2.40 -1.16
N PHE A 130 -8.49 -3.55 -0.94
CA PHE A 130 -9.94 -3.68 -0.90
C PHE A 130 -10.58 -2.83 0.21
N SER A 131 -9.90 -2.61 1.33
CA SER A 131 -10.42 -1.78 2.42
C SER A 131 -10.65 -0.33 2.01
N ALA A 132 -9.95 0.16 0.99
CA ALA A 132 -10.18 1.51 0.47
C ALA A 132 -11.53 1.63 -0.28
N THR A 133 -12.14 0.54 -0.71
CA THR A 133 -13.41 0.52 -1.45
C THR A 133 -14.53 -0.21 -0.74
N ASP A 134 -14.24 -1.01 0.29
CA ASP A 134 -15.18 -1.87 0.98
C ASP A 134 -15.76 -1.26 2.27
N GLY A 135 -17.04 -1.42 2.47
CA GLY A 135 -17.75 -1.15 3.71
C GLY A 135 -17.55 0.25 4.30
N ALA A 136 -17.48 0.31 5.62
CA ALA A 136 -17.31 1.56 6.38
C ALA A 136 -15.90 2.15 6.21
N LEU A 137 -14.88 1.29 6.04
CA LEU A 137 -13.50 1.73 5.77
C LEU A 137 -13.42 2.45 4.43
N GLY A 138 -14.01 1.86 3.38
CA GLY A 138 -14.02 2.45 2.05
C GLY A 138 -14.82 3.75 1.96
N ALA A 139 -15.93 3.85 2.68
CA ALA A 139 -16.70 5.09 2.78
C ALA A 139 -15.89 6.20 3.47
N ALA A 140 -15.25 5.90 4.60
CA ALA A 140 -14.41 6.85 5.32
C ALA A 140 -13.17 7.26 4.50
N ALA A 141 -12.55 6.34 3.79
CA ALA A 141 -11.42 6.62 2.89
C ALA A 141 -11.81 7.63 1.80
N LEU A 142 -12.99 7.47 1.19
CA LEU A 142 -13.50 8.43 0.20
C LEU A 142 -13.71 9.82 0.79
N VAL A 143 -14.35 9.91 1.97
CA VAL A 143 -14.55 11.18 2.68
C VAL A 143 -13.22 11.83 3.05
N ALA A 144 -12.25 11.04 3.49
CA ALA A 144 -10.93 11.53 3.85
C ALA A 144 -10.16 12.10 2.65
N LEU A 145 -10.25 11.45 1.48
CA LEU A 145 -9.66 11.99 0.24
C LEU A 145 -10.32 13.30 -0.16
N GLN A 146 -11.65 13.42 -0.05
CA GLN A 146 -12.39 14.66 -0.35
C GLN A 146 -12.02 15.79 0.59
N GLY A 147 -11.69 15.48 1.84
CA GLY A 147 -11.36 16.45 2.90
C GLY A 147 -9.86 16.82 2.99
N ALA A 148 -9.00 16.30 2.13
CA ALA A 148 -7.55 16.48 2.25
C ALA A 148 -7.08 17.95 2.22
N GLY A 149 -7.77 18.83 1.49
CA GLY A 149 -7.42 20.25 1.38
C GLY A 149 -6.07 20.48 0.70
N SER A 150 -5.55 21.71 0.82
CA SER A 150 -4.26 22.11 0.24
C SER A 150 -3.04 21.79 1.11
N ASP A 151 -3.27 21.54 2.40
CA ASP A 151 -2.20 21.41 3.41
C ASP A 151 -1.76 19.97 3.66
N ALA A 152 -2.41 19.02 3.00
CA ALA A 152 -2.09 17.62 3.09
C ALA A 152 -2.06 16.97 1.69
N THR A 153 -1.31 15.91 1.56
CA THR A 153 -1.27 15.08 0.35
C THR A 153 -1.87 13.70 0.63
N THR A 154 -2.28 13.01 -0.43
CA THR A 154 -2.87 11.68 -0.32
C THR A 154 -2.25 10.73 -1.32
N SER A 155 -2.20 9.44 -0.99
CA SER A 155 -1.83 8.40 -1.94
C SER A 155 -2.82 7.24 -1.92
N TYR A 156 -2.96 6.60 -3.06
CA TYR A 156 -3.85 5.46 -3.26
C TYR A 156 -3.15 4.34 -4.03
N ASP A 157 -3.23 3.13 -3.48
CA ASP A 157 -2.84 1.88 -4.15
C ASP A 157 -4.07 0.96 -4.21
N PRO A 158 -4.74 0.78 -5.35
CA PRO A 158 -5.91 -0.10 -5.45
C PRO A 158 -5.61 -1.54 -5.07
N ASN A 159 -4.43 -2.04 -5.44
CA ASN A 159 -3.96 -3.38 -5.09
C ASN A 159 -5.09 -4.42 -5.17
N ILE A 160 -5.70 -4.53 -6.35
CA ILE A 160 -6.95 -5.25 -6.60
C ILE A 160 -6.84 -6.72 -6.19
N ARG A 161 -7.83 -7.17 -5.46
CA ARG A 161 -8.03 -8.59 -5.11
C ARG A 161 -9.35 -9.07 -5.70
N PRO A 162 -9.35 -9.64 -6.92
CA PRO A 162 -10.59 -10.00 -7.65
C PRO A 162 -11.56 -10.89 -6.87
N PHE A 163 -11.05 -11.63 -5.87
CA PHE A 163 -11.86 -12.54 -5.06
C PHE A 163 -12.55 -11.86 -3.86
N VAL A 164 -12.22 -10.58 -3.59
CA VAL A 164 -12.78 -9.81 -2.45
C VAL A 164 -13.60 -8.63 -2.95
N VAL A 165 -13.13 -7.96 -3.99
CA VAL A 165 -13.82 -6.79 -4.53
C VAL A 165 -15.09 -7.20 -5.30
N PRO A 166 -16.10 -6.31 -5.39
CA PRO A 166 -17.26 -6.51 -6.25
C PRO A 166 -16.89 -6.77 -7.72
N PRO A 167 -17.81 -7.20 -8.55
CA PRO A 167 -17.59 -7.32 -9.99
C PRO A 167 -16.96 -6.06 -10.58
N ARG A 168 -16.06 -6.21 -11.57
CA ARG A 168 -15.32 -5.10 -12.17
C ARG A 168 -16.18 -3.89 -12.55
N ALA A 169 -17.38 -4.11 -13.07
CA ALA A 169 -18.29 -3.03 -13.46
C ALA A 169 -18.70 -2.11 -12.29
N GLU A 170 -18.66 -2.63 -11.06
CA GLU A 170 -18.93 -1.88 -9.84
C GLU A 170 -17.63 -1.34 -9.23
N THR A 171 -16.56 -2.11 -9.25
CA THR A 171 -15.26 -1.73 -8.68
C THR A 171 -14.59 -0.60 -9.44
N LEU A 172 -14.61 -0.62 -10.78
CA LEU A 172 -13.93 0.37 -11.61
C LEU A 172 -14.34 1.82 -11.28
N PRO A 173 -15.64 2.18 -11.23
CA PRO A 173 -16.01 3.56 -10.88
C PRO A 173 -15.62 3.94 -9.44
N MET A 174 -15.56 2.98 -8.51
CA MET A 174 -15.11 3.22 -7.13
C MET A 174 -13.61 3.52 -7.08
N VAL A 175 -12.81 2.79 -7.85
CA VAL A 175 -11.36 3.01 -7.99
C VAL A 175 -11.09 4.35 -8.66
N GLU A 176 -11.71 4.63 -9.82
CA GLU A 176 -11.50 5.90 -10.54
C GLU A 176 -11.93 7.13 -9.71
N ALA A 177 -12.96 7.01 -8.86
CA ALA A 177 -13.34 8.09 -7.96
C ALA A 177 -12.23 8.44 -6.95
N ARG A 178 -11.49 7.45 -6.47
CA ARG A 178 -10.34 7.64 -5.57
C ARG A 178 -9.11 8.14 -6.30
N VAL A 179 -8.83 7.61 -7.49
CA VAL A 179 -7.77 8.10 -8.38
C VAL A 179 -7.91 9.60 -8.63
N LYS A 180 -9.12 10.09 -8.93
CA LYS A 180 -9.37 11.52 -9.19
C LYS A 180 -9.09 12.42 -7.99
N LEU A 181 -9.16 11.90 -6.77
CA LEU A 181 -9.01 12.64 -5.52
C LEU A 181 -7.60 12.49 -4.91
N ALA A 182 -6.89 11.42 -5.26
CA ALA A 182 -5.56 11.15 -4.70
C ALA A 182 -4.51 12.07 -5.35
N THR A 183 -3.55 12.55 -4.54
CA THR A 183 -2.41 13.31 -5.03
C THR A 183 -1.44 12.41 -5.80
N TYR A 184 -1.22 11.20 -5.28
CA TYR A 184 -0.33 10.20 -5.85
C TYR A 184 -1.04 8.86 -5.96
N VAL A 185 -0.79 8.13 -7.04
CA VAL A 185 -1.38 6.80 -7.26
C VAL A 185 -0.28 5.83 -7.66
N LYS A 186 -0.29 4.64 -7.06
CA LYS A 186 0.49 3.50 -7.54
C LYS A 186 -0.46 2.35 -7.82
N ALA A 187 -0.27 1.63 -8.92
CA ALA A 187 -0.97 0.40 -9.25
C ALA A 187 -0.01 -0.58 -9.95
N SER A 188 -0.33 -1.85 -9.98
CA SER A 188 0.41 -2.83 -10.79
C SER A 188 -0.15 -2.90 -12.21
N ASP A 189 0.65 -3.43 -13.14
CA ASP A 189 0.17 -3.78 -14.48
C ASP A 189 -0.98 -4.79 -14.41
N GLU A 190 -0.95 -5.74 -13.46
CA GLU A 190 -2.04 -6.70 -13.20
C GLU A 190 -3.35 -5.98 -12.77
N ASP A 191 -3.26 -4.91 -11.96
CA ASP A 191 -4.42 -4.10 -11.59
C ASP A 191 -5.05 -3.44 -12.84
N PHE A 192 -4.22 -2.90 -13.72
CA PHE A 192 -4.68 -2.28 -14.97
C PHE A 192 -5.27 -3.31 -15.93
N ASP A 193 -4.65 -4.49 -16.08
CA ASP A 193 -5.20 -5.58 -16.90
C ASP A 193 -6.57 -6.03 -16.41
N TRP A 194 -6.77 -6.09 -15.08
CA TRP A 194 -8.05 -6.45 -14.52
C TRP A 194 -9.10 -5.34 -14.68
N LEU A 195 -8.73 -4.07 -14.45
CA LEU A 195 -9.63 -2.93 -14.54
C LEU A 195 -10.03 -2.60 -15.98
N TYR A 196 -9.09 -2.71 -16.92
CA TYR A 196 -9.24 -2.30 -18.33
C TYR A 196 -8.82 -3.41 -19.30
N PRO A 197 -9.51 -4.56 -19.31
CA PRO A 197 -9.14 -5.67 -20.19
C PRO A 197 -9.14 -5.27 -21.65
N GLY A 198 -8.04 -5.61 -22.32
CA GLY A 198 -7.82 -5.26 -23.73
C GLY A 198 -7.23 -3.87 -23.97
N THR A 199 -7.03 -3.06 -22.91
CA THR A 199 -6.27 -1.81 -22.99
C THR A 199 -4.85 -2.07 -22.47
N PRO A 200 -3.79 -1.65 -23.16
CA PRO A 200 -2.43 -1.77 -22.63
C PRO A 200 -2.31 -1.08 -21.26
N PRO A 201 -1.70 -1.72 -20.23
CA PRO A 201 -1.55 -1.12 -18.90
C PRO A 201 -0.90 0.28 -18.91
N SER A 202 0.08 0.50 -19.78
CA SER A 202 0.73 1.80 -19.95
C SER A 202 -0.21 2.89 -20.47
N GLU A 203 -1.16 2.56 -21.33
CA GLU A 203 -2.19 3.48 -21.81
C GLU A 203 -3.19 3.81 -20.69
N ALA A 204 -3.62 2.81 -19.94
CA ALA A 204 -4.52 3.01 -18.80
C ALA A 204 -3.86 3.85 -17.69
N ALA A 205 -2.57 3.63 -17.39
CA ALA A 205 -1.82 4.44 -16.43
C ALA A 205 -1.66 5.89 -16.88
N ALA A 206 -1.34 6.12 -18.16
CA ALA A 206 -1.27 7.47 -18.74
C ALA A 206 -2.65 8.19 -18.68
N ARG A 207 -3.75 7.46 -18.92
CA ARG A 207 -5.11 7.99 -18.75
C ARG A 207 -5.36 8.42 -17.30
N TRP A 208 -4.95 7.62 -16.30
CA TRP A 208 -5.10 7.98 -14.89
C TRP A 208 -4.33 9.25 -14.52
N ALA A 209 -3.13 9.44 -15.06
CA ALA A 209 -2.36 10.67 -14.84
C ALA A 209 -3.10 11.94 -15.35
N GLY A 210 -4.01 11.80 -16.32
CA GLY A 210 -4.89 12.87 -16.79
C GLY A 210 -6.14 13.10 -15.94
N LEU A 211 -6.40 12.28 -14.89
CA LEU A 211 -7.63 12.39 -14.08
C LEU A 211 -7.51 13.30 -12.86
N GLY A 212 -6.27 13.65 -12.43
CA GLY A 212 -6.06 14.50 -11.26
C GLY A 212 -4.77 14.27 -10.49
N PRO A 213 -4.23 13.05 -10.40
CA PRO A 213 -2.99 12.81 -9.65
C PRO A 213 -1.80 13.60 -10.20
N ARG A 214 -0.92 14.07 -9.30
CA ARG A 214 0.36 14.68 -9.69
C ARG A 214 1.36 13.64 -10.22
N LEU A 215 1.21 12.38 -9.78
CA LEU A 215 2.06 11.26 -10.17
C LEU A 215 1.25 9.97 -10.15
N VAL A 216 1.33 9.20 -11.24
CA VAL A 216 0.86 7.80 -11.30
C VAL A 216 2.06 6.91 -11.53
N VAL A 217 2.23 5.90 -10.69
CA VAL A 217 3.30 4.90 -10.82
C VAL A 217 2.68 3.54 -11.12
N MET A 218 3.16 2.89 -12.18
CA MET A 218 2.80 1.52 -12.53
C MET A 218 3.98 0.59 -12.26
N THR A 219 3.80 -0.38 -11.37
CA THR A 219 4.79 -1.45 -11.14
C THR A 219 4.57 -2.60 -12.12
N ARG A 220 5.67 -3.23 -12.59
CA ARG A 220 5.64 -4.31 -13.61
C ARG A 220 6.51 -5.50 -13.17
N GLY A 221 6.44 -5.86 -11.91
CA GLY A 221 7.22 -6.95 -11.34
C GLY A 221 8.71 -6.86 -11.72
N GLY A 222 9.26 -7.92 -12.27
CA GLY A 222 10.66 -7.98 -12.70
C GLY A 222 11.04 -7.02 -13.85
N ALA A 223 10.08 -6.39 -14.52
CA ALA A 223 10.34 -5.37 -15.53
C ALA A 223 10.54 -3.96 -14.94
N GLY A 224 10.36 -3.79 -13.62
CA GLY A 224 10.56 -2.52 -12.92
C GLY A 224 9.30 -1.69 -12.78
N ALA A 225 9.38 -0.37 -13.01
CA ALA A 225 8.26 0.54 -12.85
C ALA A 225 8.25 1.65 -13.90
N GLU A 226 7.08 2.20 -14.12
CA GLU A 226 6.85 3.37 -14.96
C GLU A 226 6.15 4.47 -14.15
N ALA A 227 6.53 5.70 -14.35
CA ALA A 227 5.90 6.86 -13.76
C ALA A 227 5.35 7.80 -14.83
N TYR A 228 4.17 8.35 -14.57
CA TYR A 228 3.44 9.27 -15.46
C TYR A 228 3.09 10.55 -14.70
N PHE A 229 3.58 11.68 -15.15
CA PHE A 229 3.36 13.00 -14.53
C PHE A 229 3.59 14.11 -15.56
N LYS A 230 2.80 15.17 -15.53
CA LYS A 230 2.93 16.35 -16.41
C LYS A 230 3.01 16.04 -17.93
N GLY A 231 2.43 14.93 -18.35
CA GLY A 231 2.53 14.45 -19.72
C GLY A 231 3.82 13.68 -20.05
N GLU A 232 4.74 13.57 -19.10
CA GLU A 232 5.99 12.82 -19.23
C GLU A 232 5.83 11.36 -18.76
N ARG A 233 6.74 10.51 -19.24
CA ARG A 233 6.85 9.10 -18.82
C ARG A 233 8.29 8.76 -18.53
N ILE A 234 8.54 8.25 -17.34
CA ILE A 234 9.84 7.69 -16.93
C ILE A 234 9.69 6.18 -16.78
N VAL A 235 10.68 5.44 -17.29
CA VAL A 235 10.78 3.98 -17.16
C VAL A 235 12.04 3.64 -16.38
N GLN A 236 11.89 2.93 -15.26
CA GLN A 236 13.00 2.47 -14.44
C GLN A 236 13.00 0.93 -14.39
N PRO A 237 14.02 0.24 -14.93
CA PRO A 237 14.11 -1.21 -14.89
C PRO A 237 14.40 -1.71 -13.47
N ALA A 238 13.94 -2.94 -13.17
CA ALA A 238 14.33 -3.63 -11.94
C ALA A 238 15.69 -4.35 -12.12
N PRO A 239 16.47 -4.51 -11.04
CA PRO A 239 17.65 -5.36 -11.04
C PRO A 239 17.24 -6.84 -11.16
N SER A 240 18.13 -7.66 -11.73
CA SER A 240 17.97 -9.11 -11.70
C SER A 240 18.31 -9.62 -10.30
N ILE A 241 17.41 -10.40 -9.72
CA ILE A 241 17.54 -10.98 -8.38
C ILE A 241 17.06 -12.42 -8.37
N ASP A 242 17.53 -13.20 -7.38
CA ASP A 242 16.98 -14.51 -7.08
C ASP A 242 15.70 -14.35 -6.24
N VAL A 243 14.55 -14.53 -6.85
CA VAL A 243 13.25 -14.36 -6.21
C VAL A 243 12.94 -15.55 -5.32
N VAL A 244 12.70 -15.27 -4.03
CA VAL A 244 12.23 -16.25 -3.02
C VAL A 244 10.71 -16.18 -2.88
N ASP A 245 10.16 -14.97 -2.74
CA ASP A 245 8.73 -14.70 -2.59
C ASP A 245 8.42 -13.29 -3.10
N THR A 246 7.23 -13.09 -3.67
CA THR A 246 6.79 -11.76 -4.16
C THR A 246 5.78 -11.07 -3.23
N VAL A 247 5.39 -11.74 -2.14
CA VAL A 247 4.44 -11.19 -1.16
C VAL A 247 4.99 -9.92 -0.51
N GLY A 248 4.20 -8.85 -0.52
CA GLY A 248 4.57 -7.55 0.07
C GLY A 248 5.55 -6.72 -0.76
N ALA A 249 5.98 -7.18 -1.95
CA ALA A 249 6.86 -6.38 -2.82
C ALA A 249 6.22 -5.06 -3.24
N GLY A 250 4.92 -5.06 -3.60
CA GLY A 250 4.15 -3.87 -3.93
C GLY A 250 4.00 -2.91 -2.74
N ASP A 251 3.82 -3.46 -1.53
CA ASP A 251 3.70 -2.69 -0.29
C ASP A 251 5.05 -2.06 0.09
N SER A 252 6.15 -2.82 -0.07
CA SER A 252 7.51 -2.31 0.12
C SER A 252 7.89 -1.24 -0.90
N PHE A 253 7.48 -1.42 -2.16
CA PHE A 253 7.62 -0.38 -3.18
C PHE A 253 6.90 0.90 -2.77
N MET A 254 5.62 0.79 -2.36
CA MET A 254 4.81 1.94 -1.97
C MET A 254 5.38 2.66 -0.75
N SER A 255 5.79 1.92 0.29
CA SER A 255 6.41 2.50 1.48
C SER A 255 7.71 3.24 1.16
N ALA A 256 8.57 2.66 0.31
CA ALA A 256 9.82 3.27 -0.09
C ALA A 256 9.62 4.48 -1.01
N LEU A 257 8.63 4.44 -1.91
CA LEU A 257 8.24 5.58 -2.73
C LEU A 257 7.84 6.76 -1.83
N LEU A 258 6.94 6.53 -0.88
CA LEU A 258 6.50 7.56 0.07
C LEU A 258 7.64 8.05 0.98
N ALA A 259 8.54 7.17 1.40
CA ALA A 259 9.70 7.55 2.21
C ALA A 259 10.64 8.50 1.45
N ALA A 260 10.98 8.19 0.20
CA ALA A 260 11.80 9.05 -0.64
C ALA A 260 11.12 10.40 -0.92
N MET A 261 9.81 10.40 -1.15
CA MET A 261 9.01 11.61 -1.34
C MET A 261 8.95 12.47 -0.06
N ALA A 262 8.87 11.84 1.12
CA ALA A 262 8.88 12.55 2.41
C ALA A 262 10.22 13.26 2.65
N GLU A 263 11.35 12.62 2.31
CA GLU A 263 12.69 13.20 2.42
C GLU A 263 12.88 14.41 1.51
N ASP A 264 12.35 14.36 0.29
CA ASP A 264 12.42 15.47 -0.67
C ASP A 264 11.34 16.55 -0.41
N GLY A 265 10.52 16.43 0.66
CA GLY A 265 9.48 17.40 1.01
C GLY A 265 8.29 17.41 0.05
N ALA A 266 8.07 16.32 -0.67
CA ALA A 266 6.97 16.17 -1.62
C ALA A 266 5.65 15.74 -0.94
N LEU A 267 5.62 15.59 0.39
CA LEU A 267 4.41 15.26 1.14
C LEU A 267 3.97 16.43 2.04
N GLY A 268 2.66 16.58 2.20
CA GLY A 268 2.06 17.61 3.06
C GLY A 268 1.99 19.00 2.43
N SER A 269 1.94 20.04 3.27
CA SER A 269 1.73 21.44 2.87
C SER A 269 2.84 22.04 2.00
N GLY A 270 4.01 21.42 1.99
CA GLY A 270 5.15 21.82 1.16
C GLY A 270 5.22 21.12 -0.19
N ALA A 271 4.28 20.23 -0.46
CA ALA A 271 4.33 19.36 -1.64
C ALA A 271 4.29 20.15 -2.95
N HIS A 272 5.33 19.98 -3.73
CA HIS A 272 5.49 20.55 -5.07
C HIS A 272 5.21 19.50 -6.16
N ASP A 273 5.06 19.96 -7.39
CA ASP A 273 4.99 19.07 -8.53
C ASP A 273 6.38 18.45 -8.78
N PRO A 274 6.49 17.11 -8.93
CA PRO A 274 7.77 16.45 -9.07
C PRO A 274 8.53 16.85 -10.34
N SER A 275 9.85 16.85 -10.27
CA SER A 275 10.76 16.89 -11.41
C SER A 275 11.13 15.47 -11.86
N GLU A 276 11.62 15.34 -13.11
CA GLU A 276 12.09 14.05 -13.63
C GLU A 276 13.20 13.43 -12.76
N ALA A 277 14.12 14.25 -12.28
CA ALA A 277 15.25 13.79 -11.45
C ALA A 277 14.77 13.23 -10.10
N GLU A 278 13.76 13.87 -9.48
CA GLU A 278 13.15 13.38 -8.24
C GLU A 278 12.41 12.06 -8.49
N VAL A 279 11.55 12.01 -9.50
CA VAL A 279 10.83 10.78 -9.84
C VAL A 279 11.78 9.64 -10.14
N GLY A 280 12.85 9.88 -10.89
CA GLY A 280 13.87 8.86 -11.16
C GLY A 280 14.52 8.31 -9.89
N ARG A 281 14.89 9.18 -8.93
CA ARG A 281 15.46 8.76 -7.64
C ARG A 281 14.45 7.99 -6.80
N TRP A 282 13.19 8.45 -6.72
CA TRP A 282 12.12 7.79 -5.97
C TRP A 282 11.84 6.39 -6.49
N LEU A 283 11.76 6.23 -7.83
CA LEU A 283 11.56 4.92 -8.44
C LEU A 283 12.74 3.98 -8.16
N LEU A 284 13.98 4.47 -8.26
CA LEU A 284 15.16 3.67 -7.98
C LEU A 284 15.17 3.16 -6.53
N PHE A 285 14.86 4.03 -5.57
CA PHE A 285 14.77 3.68 -4.15
C PHE A 285 13.64 2.68 -3.88
N ALA A 286 12.46 2.90 -4.47
CA ALA A 286 11.30 2.03 -4.32
C ALA A 286 11.53 0.63 -4.94
N ILE A 287 12.15 0.58 -6.12
CA ILE A 287 12.52 -0.68 -6.78
C ILE A 287 13.55 -1.45 -5.95
N ALA A 288 14.55 -0.78 -5.38
CA ALA A 288 15.55 -1.44 -4.53
C ALA A 288 14.90 -2.06 -3.29
N ALA A 289 13.98 -1.36 -2.62
CA ALA A 289 13.26 -1.88 -1.46
C ALA A 289 12.38 -3.10 -1.82
N ALA A 290 11.64 -3.02 -2.93
CA ALA A 290 10.83 -4.14 -3.43
C ALA A 290 11.71 -5.36 -3.80
N ALA A 291 12.84 -5.13 -4.45
CA ALA A 291 13.79 -6.18 -4.80
C ALA A 291 14.34 -6.91 -3.55
N ILE A 292 14.72 -6.17 -2.49
CA ILE A 292 15.15 -6.76 -1.22
C ILE A 292 14.03 -7.61 -0.63
N THR A 293 12.79 -7.13 -0.61
CA THR A 293 11.64 -7.89 -0.11
C THR A 293 11.47 -9.19 -0.86
N CYS A 294 11.60 -9.19 -2.19
CA CYS A 294 11.49 -10.39 -3.01
C CYS A 294 12.58 -11.45 -2.74
N THR A 295 13.70 -11.12 -2.08
CA THR A 295 14.72 -12.09 -1.67
C THR A 295 14.43 -12.77 -0.33
N ARG A 296 13.27 -12.49 0.28
CA ARG A 296 12.84 -12.98 1.60
C ARG A 296 11.50 -13.69 1.50
N GLN A 297 11.21 -14.56 2.45
CA GLN A 297 9.91 -15.20 2.55
C GLN A 297 8.91 -14.26 3.23
N GLY A 298 7.72 -14.08 2.64
CA GLY A 298 6.65 -13.22 3.17
C GLY A 298 6.93 -11.73 3.05
N ALA A 299 5.99 -10.92 3.51
CA ALA A 299 6.06 -9.45 3.44
C ALA A 299 7.05 -8.88 4.47
N GLN A 300 8.34 -8.92 4.15
CA GLN A 300 9.41 -8.40 5.01
C GLN A 300 10.09 -7.18 4.38
N PRO A 301 9.51 -5.97 4.51
CA PRO A 301 10.10 -4.75 3.97
C PRO A 301 11.45 -4.47 4.62
N PRO A 302 12.43 -3.94 3.85
CA PRO A 302 13.77 -3.64 4.35
C PRO A 302 13.79 -2.44 5.31
N THR A 303 14.87 -2.34 6.06
CA THR A 303 15.27 -1.12 6.76
C THR A 303 15.95 -0.14 5.82
N ARG A 304 16.04 1.13 6.23
CA ARG A 304 16.75 2.16 5.47
C ARG A 304 18.19 1.77 5.15
N ALA A 305 18.93 1.27 6.14
CA ALA A 305 20.32 0.86 5.98
C ALA A 305 20.51 -0.27 4.95
N GLU A 306 19.56 -1.19 4.83
CA GLU A 306 19.60 -2.25 3.82
C GLU A 306 19.40 -1.71 2.41
N VAL A 307 18.49 -0.75 2.22
CA VAL A 307 18.27 -0.11 0.91
C VAL A 307 19.49 0.72 0.52
N ASP A 308 20.01 1.55 1.43
CA ASP A 308 21.19 2.38 1.18
C ASP A 308 22.41 1.53 0.81
N LYS A 309 22.58 0.36 1.45
CA LYS A 309 23.66 -0.58 1.11
C LYS A 309 23.56 -1.10 -0.31
N VAL A 310 22.36 -1.44 -0.79
CA VAL A 310 22.15 -1.92 -2.17
C VAL A 310 22.43 -0.81 -3.17
N LEU A 311 21.94 0.41 -2.90
CA LEU A 311 22.15 1.57 -3.79
C LEU A 311 23.57 2.10 -3.77
N GLY A 312 24.30 2.00 -2.65
CA GLY A 312 25.71 2.43 -2.52
C GLY A 312 26.73 1.42 -3.02
N SER A 313 26.28 0.20 -3.40
CA SER A 313 27.14 -0.88 -3.92
C SER A 313 27.14 -0.96 -5.45
N GLY A 314 26.43 -0.05 -6.14
CA GLY A 314 26.28 0.03 -7.60
C GLY A 314 27.19 1.06 -8.24
#